data_02e3415fa896ae2e41812788e3602e6c
#
_entry.id   02e3415fa896ae2e41812788e3602e6c
#
_cell.length_a   1.000
_cell.length_b   1.000
_cell.length_c   1.000
_cell.angle_alpha   90.00
_cell.angle_beta   90.00
_cell.angle_gamma   90.00
#
_symmetry.space_group_name_H-M   'P 1'
#
loop_
_entity.id
_entity.type
_entity.pdbx_description
1 polymer ?
#
loop_
_entity_poly.entity_id
_entity_poly.type
_entity_poly.pdbx_seq_one_letter_code
_entity_poly.pdbx_strand_id
1 'polypeptide(L)'
;MKRREFVSSSAAGSIGLGLSALVPGAVAAPGAPAAQRPAAGPATRAGDANSVRKILIAGGDYNSTFVKYMAQLTGKPRPRLCYLPTASADNPAGTIRWFEECANLEVSPFVQESFISSYKMTESWADVLLSMDGIVCSGGNTLNQQAIWKAQGIDLILRQAWDRGIVLGGASAGSLCWFDEGTTDSRPKELSIVECLGFIKGSHCPHYD
;
A
#
# COMPACT_ATOMS: atom_id res chain seq x y z
N MET A 1 39.75 -0.05 1.92
CA MET A 1 39.39 -0.55 0.58
C MET A 1 38.99 0.63 -0.29
N LYS A 2 39.65 0.82 -1.42
CA LYS A 2 39.58 2.06 -2.23
C LYS A 2 38.30 2.08 -3.09
N ARG A 3 37.63 3.23 -3.11
CA ARG A 3 36.51 3.53 -4.05
C ARG A 3 37.08 3.56 -5.47
N ARG A 4 36.39 2.92 -6.42
CA ARG A 4 36.68 3.03 -7.86
C ARG A 4 35.95 4.27 -8.39
N GLU A 5 36.74 5.21 -8.91
CA GLU A 5 36.26 6.38 -9.67
C GLU A 5 35.84 5.92 -11.07
N PHE A 6 34.70 6.36 -11.52
CA PHE A 6 34.24 6.21 -12.89
C PHE A 6 34.66 7.48 -13.65
N VAL A 7 35.59 7.36 -14.60
CA VAL A 7 36.03 8.44 -15.44
C VAL A 7 35.08 8.58 -16.63
N SER A 8 34.42 9.73 -16.74
CA SER A 8 33.70 10.13 -17.95
C SER A 8 34.67 10.79 -18.95
N SER A 9 34.79 10.22 -20.12
CA SER A 9 35.55 10.78 -21.22
C SER A 9 34.63 11.63 -22.11
N SER A 10 34.83 12.93 -22.11
CA SER A 10 34.19 13.88 -23.04
C SER A 10 35.11 14.14 -24.21
N ALA A 11 34.68 13.81 -25.42
CA ALA A 11 35.34 14.26 -26.64
C ALA A 11 34.53 15.42 -27.23
N ALA A 12 35.17 16.58 -27.34
CA ALA A 12 34.66 17.75 -28.03
C ALA A 12 34.95 17.66 -29.52
N GLY A 13 33.98 17.97 -30.35
CA GLY A 13 34.16 18.17 -31.78
C GLY A 13 33.15 19.20 -32.28
N SER A 14 33.62 20.41 -32.49
CA SER A 14 32.87 21.53 -33.09
C SER A 14 32.95 21.48 -34.59
N ILE A 15 31.84 21.54 -35.32
CA ILE A 15 31.75 22.14 -36.66
C ILE A 15 30.34 22.73 -36.78
N GLY A 16 30.26 24.04 -36.92
CA GLY A 16 29.05 24.77 -37.21
C GLY A 16 28.70 24.75 -38.70
N LEU A 17 27.41 24.72 -38.96
CA LEU A 17 26.82 25.29 -40.20
C LEU A 17 25.32 25.51 -39.92
N GLY A 18 24.91 26.75 -40.02
CA GLY A 18 23.53 27.16 -39.80
C GLY A 18 22.65 26.74 -40.97
N LEU A 19 21.47 26.23 -40.62
CA LEU A 19 20.29 26.27 -41.49
C LEU A 19 19.05 26.54 -40.63
N SER A 20 18.45 27.69 -40.84
CA SER A 20 17.13 28.00 -40.32
C SER A 20 16.11 27.08 -40.99
N ALA A 21 15.49 26.18 -40.22
CA ALA A 21 14.35 25.42 -40.67
C ALA A 21 13.15 25.84 -39.82
N LEU A 22 12.10 26.30 -40.48
CA LEU A 22 10.79 26.57 -39.94
C LEU A 22 10.28 25.33 -39.18
N VAL A 23 9.84 25.55 -37.94
CA VAL A 23 9.15 24.52 -37.14
C VAL A 23 7.69 24.51 -37.61
N PRO A 24 7.18 23.40 -38.20
CA PRO A 24 5.73 23.24 -38.39
C PRO A 24 5.06 23.01 -37.02
N GLY A 25 3.89 23.60 -36.84
CA GLY A 25 3.12 23.63 -35.62
C GLY A 25 3.03 22.27 -34.91
N ALA A 26 3.20 22.31 -33.61
CA ALA A 26 2.97 21.18 -32.72
C ALA A 26 1.50 20.75 -32.82
N VAL A 27 1.27 19.63 -33.48
CA VAL A 27 -0.01 18.92 -33.41
C VAL A 27 -0.08 18.34 -31.99
N ALA A 28 -1.02 18.82 -31.19
CA ALA A 28 -1.32 18.26 -29.89
C ALA A 28 -1.63 16.77 -30.06
N ALA A 29 -0.86 15.91 -29.41
CA ALA A 29 -1.15 14.50 -29.32
C ALA A 29 -2.56 14.29 -28.72
N PRO A 30 -3.39 13.42 -29.27
CA PRO A 30 -4.68 13.11 -28.66
C PRO A 30 -4.43 12.57 -27.26
N GLY A 31 -5.08 13.17 -26.25
CA GLY A 31 -4.95 12.80 -24.86
C GLY A 31 -5.15 11.29 -24.70
N ALA A 32 -4.23 10.64 -24.00
CA ALA A 32 -4.36 9.24 -23.64
C ALA A 32 -5.73 9.06 -22.95
N PRO A 33 -6.50 8.02 -23.30
CA PRO A 33 -7.77 7.78 -22.64
C PRO A 33 -7.50 7.58 -21.15
N ALA A 34 -8.22 8.33 -20.31
CA ALA A 34 -8.18 8.14 -18.88
C ALA A 34 -8.45 6.67 -18.59
N ALA A 35 -7.53 6.00 -17.90
CA ALA A 35 -7.70 4.62 -17.51
C ALA A 35 -9.03 4.51 -16.76
N GLN A 36 -9.98 3.81 -17.34
CA GLN A 36 -11.27 3.55 -16.72
C GLN A 36 -11.01 2.70 -15.48
N ARG A 37 -11.30 3.26 -14.29
CA ARG A 37 -11.32 2.48 -13.04
C ARG A 37 -12.23 1.27 -13.26
N PRO A 38 -11.77 0.05 -12.95
CA PRO A 38 -12.63 -1.12 -13.09
C PRO A 38 -13.90 -0.91 -12.28
N ALA A 39 -15.05 -1.15 -12.90
CA ALA A 39 -16.33 -1.13 -12.21
C ALA A 39 -16.29 -2.15 -11.07
N ALA A 40 -16.71 -1.75 -9.88
CA ALA A 40 -16.86 -2.66 -8.76
C ALA A 40 -17.79 -3.80 -9.20
N GLY A 41 -17.27 -5.02 -9.19
CA GLY A 41 -18.05 -6.22 -9.50
C GLY A 41 -19.21 -6.40 -8.51
N PRO A 42 -20.17 -7.28 -8.79
CA PRO A 42 -21.40 -7.40 -8.01
C PRO A 42 -21.09 -7.72 -6.55
N ALA A 43 -21.54 -6.85 -5.66
CA ALA A 43 -21.44 -6.99 -4.23
C ALA A 43 -22.29 -8.19 -3.76
N THR A 44 -21.65 -9.27 -3.33
CA THR A 44 -22.34 -10.40 -2.69
C THR A 44 -21.76 -10.66 -1.31
N ARG A 45 -22.27 -9.93 -0.40
CA ARG A 45 -22.65 -10.19 0.99
C ARG A 45 -23.05 -8.83 1.55
N ALA A 46 -24.35 -8.66 1.84
CA ALA A 46 -24.81 -7.53 2.65
C ALA A 46 -24.04 -7.61 3.97
N GLY A 47 -23.15 -6.63 4.20
CA GLY A 47 -22.59 -6.45 5.53
C GLY A 47 -23.74 -6.15 6.46
N ASP A 48 -23.79 -6.83 7.60
CA ASP A 48 -24.77 -6.48 8.64
C ASP A 48 -24.64 -4.99 8.91
N ALA A 49 -25.72 -4.25 8.77
CA ALA A 49 -25.77 -2.80 8.96
C ALA A 49 -25.33 -2.35 10.37
N ASN A 50 -24.92 -3.30 11.22
CA ASN A 50 -24.47 -3.13 12.59
C ASN A 50 -23.05 -3.64 12.86
N SER A 51 -22.23 -3.89 11.83
CA SER A 51 -20.87 -4.36 12.03
C SER A 51 -19.99 -3.22 12.60
N VAL A 52 -19.38 -3.46 13.77
CA VAL A 52 -18.50 -2.49 14.41
C VAL A 52 -17.20 -2.40 13.60
N ARG A 53 -16.93 -1.24 13.06
CA ARG A 53 -15.69 -0.94 12.33
C ARG A 53 -14.52 -0.86 13.30
N LYS A 54 -13.43 -1.60 13.03
CA LYS A 54 -12.26 -1.68 13.90
C LYS A 54 -10.99 -1.46 13.10
N ILE A 55 -10.08 -0.65 13.63
CA ILE A 55 -8.73 -0.47 13.10
C ILE A 55 -7.76 -0.55 14.28
N LEU A 56 -6.75 -1.43 14.17
CA LEU A 56 -5.66 -1.56 15.14
C LEU A 56 -4.38 -0.96 14.55
N ILE A 57 -3.78 -0.02 15.26
CA ILE A 57 -2.57 0.67 14.80
C ILE A 57 -1.42 0.50 15.78
N ALA A 58 -0.19 0.45 15.24
CA ALA A 58 1.05 0.57 16.01
C ALA A 58 1.94 1.65 15.34
N GLY A 59 2.42 2.61 16.12
CA GLY A 59 3.25 3.70 15.60
C GLY A 59 4.62 3.24 15.08
N GLY A 60 5.20 2.18 15.67
CA GLY A 60 6.48 1.59 15.28
C GLY A 60 6.32 0.34 14.43
N ASP A 61 6.54 -0.82 15.03
CA ASP A 61 6.51 -2.12 14.36
C ASP A 61 5.43 -3.03 14.98
N TYR A 62 5.11 -4.13 14.30
CA TYR A 62 4.19 -5.14 14.83
C TYR A 62 4.94 -6.41 15.25
N ASN A 63 4.32 -7.19 16.12
CA ASN A 63 4.81 -8.47 16.63
C ASN A 63 3.65 -9.44 16.87
N SER A 64 3.95 -10.64 17.39
CA SER A 64 2.93 -11.66 17.69
C SER A 64 1.83 -11.17 18.65
N THR A 65 2.13 -10.25 19.56
CA THR A 65 1.11 -9.64 20.45
C THR A 65 0.12 -8.80 19.65
N PHE A 66 0.62 -8.01 18.70
CA PHE A 66 -0.24 -7.25 17.80
C PHE A 66 -1.13 -8.18 16.96
N VAL A 67 -0.55 -9.23 16.37
CA VAL A 67 -1.29 -10.21 15.55
C VAL A 67 -2.34 -10.93 16.39
N LYS A 68 -1.99 -11.34 17.61
CA LYS A 68 -2.92 -11.94 18.56
C LYS A 68 -4.11 -11.03 18.86
N TYR A 69 -3.86 -9.75 19.10
CA TYR A 69 -4.93 -8.79 19.36
C TYR A 69 -5.79 -8.52 18.12
N MET A 70 -5.20 -8.45 16.94
CA MET A 70 -5.94 -8.41 15.66
C MET A 70 -6.89 -9.60 15.55
N ALA A 71 -6.41 -10.82 15.84
CA ALA A 71 -7.22 -12.03 15.81
C ALA A 71 -8.41 -11.94 16.79
N GLN A 72 -8.19 -11.49 18.01
CA GLN A 72 -9.24 -11.31 19.03
C GLN A 72 -10.32 -10.32 18.56
N LEU A 73 -9.91 -9.22 17.92
CA LEU A 73 -10.85 -8.21 17.41
C LEU A 73 -11.80 -8.75 16.33
N THR A 74 -11.43 -9.81 15.62
CA THR A 74 -12.32 -10.46 14.64
C THR A 74 -13.47 -11.23 15.27
N GLY A 75 -13.33 -11.65 16.53
CA GLY A 75 -14.30 -12.48 17.23
C GLY A 75 -14.34 -13.93 16.73
N LYS A 76 -13.42 -14.36 15.88
CA LYS A 76 -13.35 -15.73 15.34
C LYS A 76 -12.29 -16.57 16.05
N PRO A 77 -12.50 -17.88 16.24
CA PRO A 77 -11.53 -18.74 16.91
C PRO A 77 -10.25 -18.93 16.12
N ARG A 78 -10.33 -18.94 14.78
CA ARG A 78 -9.17 -19.05 13.86
C ARG A 78 -9.38 -18.17 12.64
N PRO A 79 -9.18 -16.84 12.78
CA PRO A 79 -9.43 -15.90 11.71
C PRO A 79 -8.41 -16.03 10.56
N ARG A 80 -8.87 -15.72 9.35
CA ARG A 80 -8.04 -15.52 8.18
C ARG A 80 -7.48 -14.11 8.22
N LEU A 81 -6.18 -13.98 8.43
CA LEU A 81 -5.50 -12.69 8.48
C LEU A 81 -4.59 -12.52 7.27
N CYS A 82 -4.82 -11.46 6.50
CA CYS A 82 -4.05 -11.13 5.31
C CYS A 82 -3.01 -10.05 5.62
N TYR A 83 -1.75 -10.30 5.31
CA TYR A 83 -0.71 -9.29 5.28
C TYR A 83 -0.64 -8.67 3.89
N LEU A 84 -0.67 -7.34 3.83
CA LEU A 84 -0.60 -6.55 2.60
C LEU A 84 0.71 -5.75 2.58
N PRO A 85 1.79 -6.29 1.99
CA PRO A 85 3.15 -5.75 2.08
C PRO A 85 3.45 -4.60 1.11
N THR A 86 2.45 -3.87 0.63
CA THR A 86 2.60 -2.85 -0.42
C THR A 86 3.61 -1.75 -0.04
N ALA A 87 3.58 -1.24 1.21
CA ALA A 87 4.48 -0.17 1.64
C ALA A 87 5.95 -0.62 1.67
N SER A 88 6.21 -1.90 1.85
CA SER A 88 7.55 -2.51 1.82
C SER A 88 7.95 -3.07 0.45
N ALA A 89 7.20 -2.72 -0.61
CA ALA A 89 7.42 -3.19 -1.98
C ALA A 89 7.43 -4.72 -2.11
N ASP A 90 6.51 -5.39 -1.40
CA ASP A 90 6.37 -6.85 -1.33
C ASP A 90 7.66 -7.56 -0.88
N ASN A 91 8.43 -6.94 0.04
CA ASN A 91 9.71 -7.47 0.51
C ASN A 91 9.54 -8.87 1.14
N PRO A 92 10.23 -9.89 0.62
CA PRO A 92 10.13 -11.27 1.12
C PRO A 92 10.48 -11.42 2.61
N ALA A 93 11.40 -10.61 3.15
CA ALA A 93 11.73 -10.66 4.58
C ALA A 93 10.51 -10.27 5.45
N GLY A 94 9.70 -9.31 5.01
CA GLY A 94 8.45 -8.96 5.68
C GLY A 94 7.41 -10.09 5.63
N THR A 95 7.33 -10.80 4.50
CA THR A 95 6.48 -11.98 4.33
C THR A 95 6.90 -13.13 5.24
N ILE A 96 8.21 -13.43 5.32
CA ILE A 96 8.75 -14.45 6.23
C ILE A 96 8.41 -14.10 7.67
N ARG A 97 8.72 -12.88 8.09
CA ARG A 97 8.41 -12.41 9.43
C ARG A 97 6.91 -12.50 9.75
N TRP A 98 6.03 -12.17 8.80
CA TRP A 98 4.59 -12.32 9.00
C TRP A 98 4.21 -13.75 9.40
N PHE A 99 4.72 -14.75 8.70
CA PHE A 99 4.46 -16.15 9.03
C PHE A 99 5.10 -16.56 10.36
N GLU A 100 6.29 -16.05 10.69
CA GLU A 100 6.95 -16.29 11.99
C GLU A 100 6.12 -15.73 13.15
N GLU A 101 5.61 -14.50 13.05
CA GLU A 101 4.76 -13.87 14.07
C GLU A 101 3.40 -14.56 14.23
N CYS A 102 2.94 -15.26 13.20
CA CYS A 102 1.70 -16.05 13.22
C CYS A 102 1.90 -17.49 13.72
N ALA A 103 3.11 -18.04 13.71
CA ALA A 103 3.39 -19.48 13.81
C ALA A 103 2.79 -20.17 15.05
N ASN A 104 2.72 -19.45 16.19
CA ASN A 104 2.23 -19.99 17.46
C ASN A 104 0.86 -19.40 17.85
N LEU A 105 0.10 -18.89 16.89
CA LEU A 105 -1.20 -18.29 17.10
C LEU A 105 -2.29 -19.09 16.39
N GLU A 106 -3.49 -19.10 16.95
CA GLU A 106 -4.67 -19.69 16.30
C GLU A 106 -5.21 -18.76 15.21
N VAL A 107 -4.45 -18.64 14.11
CA VAL A 107 -4.80 -17.83 12.93
C VAL A 107 -4.53 -18.62 11.65
N SER A 108 -5.14 -18.20 10.56
CA SER A 108 -4.83 -18.66 9.20
C SER A 108 -4.17 -17.50 8.45
N PRO A 109 -2.83 -17.46 8.38
CA PRO A 109 -2.12 -16.35 7.77
C PRO A 109 -2.15 -16.42 6.24
N PHE A 110 -2.34 -15.27 5.60
CA PHE A 110 -2.26 -15.05 4.17
C PHE A 110 -1.35 -13.89 3.86
N VAL A 111 -0.82 -13.84 2.66
CA VAL A 111 -0.08 -12.68 2.12
C VAL A 111 -0.64 -12.35 0.76
N GLN A 112 -0.91 -11.09 0.52
CA GLN A 112 -1.34 -10.59 -0.79
C GLN A 112 -0.34 -9.56 -1.29
N GLU A 113 0.52 -9.99 -2.20
CA GLU A 113 1.43 -9.10 -2.91
C GLU A 113 0.66 -8.20 -3.88
N SER A 114 1.07 -6.93 -3.98
CA SER A 114 0.38 -5.92 -4.80
C SER A 114 1.31 -5.02 -5.60
N PHE A 115 2.62 -5.06 -5.32
CA PHE A 115 3.57 -4.10 -5.87
C PHE A 115 4.03 -4.48 -7.28
N ILE A 116 4.57 -5.69 -7.46
CA ILE A 116 5.08 -6.15 -8.77
C ILE A 116 4.27 -7.34 -9.29
N SER A 117 3.95 -8.29 -8.43
CA SER A 117 3.42 -9.60 -8.85
C SER A 117 1.92 -9.62 -9.07
N SER A 118 1.23 -8.50 -8.96
CA SER A 118 -0.22 -8.39 -9.17
C SER A 118 -0.71 -8.93 -10.53
N TYR A 119 0.13 -8.88 -11.57
CA TYR A 119 -0.20 -9.45 -12.90
C TYR A 119 -0.32 -10.99 -12.91
N LYS A 120 0.14 -11.67 -11.87
CA LYS A 120 0.04 -13.13 -11.72
C LYS A 120 -1.26 -13.57 -11.05
N MET A 121 -2.04 -12.63 -10.52
CA MET A 121 -3.29 -12.94 -9.83
C MET A 121 -4.32 -13.51 -10.78
N THR A 122 -5.02 -14.53 -10.31
CA THR A 122 -6.17 -15.14 -11.00
C THR A 122 -7.50 -14.69 -10.38
N GLU A 123 -7.47 -14.19 -9.15
CA GLU A 123 -8.61 -13.66 -8.41
C GLU A 123 -8.56 -12.13 -8.38
N SER A 124 -9.71 -11.48 -8.28
CA SER A 124 -9.76 -10.04 -8.10
C SER A 124 -9.32 -9.62 -6.69
N TRP A 125 -8.89 -8.37 -6.53
CA TRP A 125 -8.59 -7.79 -5.21
C TRP A 125 -9.78 -7.93 -4.25
N ALA A 126 -11.00 -7.80 -4.76
CA ALA A 126 -12.21 -7.94 -3.97
C ALA A 126 -12.41 -9.38 -3.48
N ASP A 127 -12.21 -10.37 -4.35
CA ASP A 127 -12.36 -11.78 -3.98
C ASP A 127 -11.39 -12.17 -2.87
N VAL A 128 -10.15 -11.72 -2.96
CA VAL A 128 -9.14 -12.01 -1.94
C VAL A 128 -9.42 -11.23 -0.66
N LEU A 129 -9.43 -9.90 -0.71
CA LEU A 129 -9.44 -9.07 0.50
C LEU A 129 -10.76 -9.12 1.27
N LEU A 130 -11.90 -9.24 0.56
CA LEU A 130 -13.21 -9.34 1.22
C LEU A 130 -13.52 -10.74 1.75
N SER A 131 -12.68 -11.73 1.46
CA SER A 131 -12.78 -13.07 2.06
C SER A 131 -12.02 -13.19 3.37
N MET A 132 -11.27 -12.18 3.77
CA MET A 132 -10.48 -12.16 5.01
C MET A 132 -11.32 -11.72 6.22
N ASP A 133 -10.81 -12.00 7.41
CA ASP A 133 -11.38 -11.56 8.68
C ASP A 133 -10.62 -10.35 9.23
N GLY A 134 -9.35 -10.23 8.85
CA GLY A 134 -8.53 -9.07 9.15
C GLY A 134 -7.47 -8.84 8.08
N ILE A 135 -7.07 -7.57 7.91
CA ILE A 135 -6.04 -7.15 6.97
C ILE A 135 -5.01 -6.30 7.71
N VAL A 136 -3.74 -6.72 7.65
CA VAL A 136 -2.60 -6.04 8.28
C VAL A 136 -1.71 -5.44 7.21
N CYS A 137 -1.54 -4.13 7.23
CA CYS A 137 -0.72 -3.41 6.27
C CYS A 137 0.71 -3.23 6.78
N SER A 138 1.69 -3.41 5.89
CA SER A 138 3.11 -3.26 6.22
C SER A 138 3.50 -1.82 6.55
N GLY A 139 4.56 -1.67 7.34
CA GLY A 139 5.39 -0.46 7.35
C GLY A 139 6.17 -0.29 6.06
N GLY A 140 6.78 0.87 5.86
CA GLY A 140 7.59 1.21 4.69
C GLY A 140 7.24 2.58 4.09
N ASN A 141 7.16 2.69 2.77
CA ASN A 141 6.90 3.94 2.08
C ASN A 141 5.40 4.21 1.91
N THR A 142 4.85 5.13 2.69
CA THR A 142 3.42 5.47 2.67
C THR A 142 2.99 6.09 1.34
N LEU A 143 3.82 6.94 0.74
CA LEU A 143 3.49 7.59 -0.52
C LEU A 143 3.29 6.58 -1.65
N ASN A 144 4.22 5.62 -1.78
CA ASN A 144 4.13 4.55 -2.78
C ASN A 144 2.93 3.63 -2.52
N GLN A 145 2.68 3.30 -1.26
CA GLN A 145 1.52 2.51 -0.85
C GLN A 145 0.21 3.16 -1.32
N GLN A 146 0.02 4.45 -1.02
CA GLN A 146 -1.17 5.20 -1.42
C GLN A 146 -1.31 5.28 -2.95
N ALA A 147 -0.21 5.52 -3.66
CA ALA A 147 -0.22 5.61 -5.12
C ALA A 147 -0.66 4.30 -5.77
N ILE A 148 -0.11 3.16 -5.31
CA ILE A 148 -0.43 1.84 -5.84
C ILE A 148 -1.88 1.47 -5.51
N TRP A 149 -2.32 1.66 -4.28
CA TRP A 149 -3.68 1.34 -3.89
C TRP A 149 -4.72 2.12 -4.67
N LYS A 150 -4.52 3.44 -4.83
CA LYS A 150 -5.41 4.29 -5.65
C LYS A 150 -5.39 3.89 -7.13
N ALA A 151 -4.22 3.58 -7.69
CA ALA A 151 -4.10 3.16 -9.08
C ALA A 151 -4.80 1.82 -9.38
N GLN A 152 -4.76 0.89 -8.42
CA GLN A 152 -5.35 -0.45 -8.57
C GLN A 152 -6.77 -0.59 -7.99
N GLY A 153 -7.30 0.45 -7.35
CA GLY A 153 -8.62 0.43 -6.72
C GLY A 153 -8.68 -0.36 -5.40
N ILE A 154 -7.53 -0.71 -4.82
CA ILE A 154 -7.43 -1.42 -3.54
C ILE A 154 -7.98 -0.55 -2.40
N ASP A 155 -7.78 0.75 -2.46
CA ASP A 155 -8.32 1.75 -1.52
C ASP A 155 -9.83 1.61 -1.32
N LEU A 156 -10.58 1.43 -2.41
CA LEU A 156 -12.04 1.25 -2.38
C LEU A 156 -12.43 -0.09 -1.77
N ILE A 157 -11.64 -1.14 -2.04
CA ILE A 157 -11.90 -2.48 -1.51
C ILE A 157 -11.60 -2.51 -0.01
N LEU A 158 -10.53 -1.85 0.44
CA LEU A 158 -10.23 -1.70 1.87
C LEU A 158 -11.33 -0.93 2.61
N ARG A 159 -11.89 0.11 1.99
CA ARG A 159 -13.05 0.82 2.53
C ARG A 159 -14.25 -0.12 2.67
N GLN A 160 -14.53 -0.90 1.62
CA GLN A 160 -15.60 -1.88 1.63
C GLN A 160 -15.37 -2.98 2.68
N ALA A 161 -14.12 -3.45 2.85
CA ALA A 161 -13.75 -4.41 3.88
C ALA A 161 -14.07 -3.86 5.29
N TRP A 162 -13.66 -2.62 5.57
CA TRP A 162 -13.93 -1.96 6.84
C TRP A 162 -15.41 -1.78 7.11
N ASP A 163 -16.17 -1.36 6.10
CA ASP A 163 -17.63 -1.18 6.18
C ASP A 163 -18.36 -2.51 6.44
N ARG A 164 -17.76 -3.64 6.06
CA ARG A 164 -18.25 -5.00 6.36
C ARG A 164 -17.80 -5.56 7.71
N GLY A 165 -17.01 -4.80 8.48
CA GLY A 165 -16.52 -5.22 9.80
C GLY A 165 -15.26 -6.09 9.74
N ILE A 166 -14.61 -6.23 8.58
CA ILE A 166 -13.27 -6.82 8.49
C ILE A 166 -12.32 -5.90 9.27
N VAL A 167 -11.54 -6.49 10.19
CA VAL A 167 -10.64 -5.71 11.03
C VAL A 167 -9.45 -5.25 10.21
N LEU A 168 -9.20 -3.95 10.18
CA LEU A 168 -8.03 -3.40 9.53
C LEU A 168 -6.94 -3.10 10.55
N GLY A 169 -5.69 -3.03 10.11
CA GLY A 169 -4.61 -2.64 10.98
C GLY A 169 -3.27 -2.51 10.26
N GLY A 170 -2.24 -2.17 11.04
CA GLY A 170 -0.88 -2.11 10.56
C GLY A 170 0.02 -1.27 11.44
N ALA A 171 1.30 -1.22 11.04
CA ALA A 171 2.34 -0.53 11.78
C ALA A 171 3.07 0.48 10.90
N SER A 172 3.57 1.57 11.49
CA SER A 172 4.29 2.63 10.76
C SER A 172 3.46 3.16 9.57
N ALA A 173 3.91 3.02 8.33
CA ALA A 173 3.12 3.37 7.14
C ALA A 173 1.75 2.69 7.13
N GLY A 174 1.67 1.42 7.59
CA GLY A 174 0.42 0.67 7.73
C GLY A 174 -0.48 1.16 8.86
N SER A 175 0.01 1.97 9.79
CA SER A 175 -0.81 2.69 10.78
C SER A 175 -1.27 4.05 10.25
N LEU A 176 -0.40 4.74 9.54
CA LEU A 176 -0.65 6.07 8.99
C LEU A 176 -1.74 6.07 7.92
N CYS A 177 -1.74 5.06 7.06
CA CYS A 177 -2.57 5.01 5.85
C CYS A 177 -4.08 5.17 6.09
N TRP A 178 -4.59 4.96 7.29
CA TRP A 178 -6.01 5.02 7.62
C TRP A 178 -6.54 6.42 7.93
N PHE A 179 -5.67 7.36 8.27
CA PHE A 179 -6.04 8.73 8.63
C PHE A 179 -6.34 9.61 7.41
N ASP A 180 -6.76 10.85 7.64
CA ASP A 180 -6.88 11.83 6.55
C ASP A 180 -5.49 12.13 5.97
N GLU A 181 -4.50 12.32 6.84
CA GLU A 181 -3.12 12.64 6.50
C GLU A 181 -2.16 12.33 7.64
N GLY A 182 -0.88 12.55 7.45
CA GLY A 182 0.10 12.56 8.52
C GLY A 182 1.55 12.67 8.05
N THR A 183 2.45 12.65 9.02
CA THR A 183 3.90 12.80 8.79
C THR A 183 4.50 11.54 8.21
N THR A 184 5.35 11.72 7.20
CA THR A 184 6.07 10.63 6.54
C THR A 184 7.46 11.05 6.11
N ASP A 185 8.39 10.10 6.13
CA ASP A 185 9.74 10.16 5.57
C ASP A 185 9.82 9.58 4.14
N SER A 186 8.67 9.36 3.50
CA SER A 186 8.59 8.76 2.16
C SER A 186 9.23 9.59 1.05
N ARG A 187 9.55 10.86 1.31
CA ARG A 187 10.27 11.76 0.39
C ARG A 187 11.71 11.98 0.83
N PRO A 188 12.63 12.29 -0.11
CA PRO A 188 14.02 12.55 0.25
C PRO A 188 14.18 13.76 1.18
N LYS A 189 15.15 13.70 2.08
CA LYS A 189 15.72 14.75 2.93
C LYS A 189 14.93 15.14 4.15
N GLU A 190 13.60 15.31 4.10
CA GLU A 190 12.83 15.86 5.20
C GLU A 190 11.47 15.15 5.38
N LEU A 191 10.93 15.26 6.58
CA LEU A 191 9.57 14.84 6.84
C LEU A 191 8.59 15.72 6.06
N SER A 192 7.55 15.10 5.56
CA SER A 192 6.50 15.77 4.80
C SER A 192 5.13 15.24 5.18
N ILE A 193 4.08 15.92 4.76
CA ILE A 193 2.70 15.44 4.92
C ILE A 193 2.32 14.62 3.69
N VAL A 194 1.62 13.52 3.94
CA VAL A 194 1.01 12.67 2.90
C VAL A 194 -0.49 12.54 3.18
N GLU A 195 -1.31 12.74 2.15
CA GLU A 195 -2.73 12.40 2.19
C GLU A 195 -2.91 10.89 2.16
N CYS A 196 -3.82 10.39 2.99
CA CYS A 196 -4.09 8.97 3.16
C CYS A 196 -5.54 8.60 2.78
N LEU A 197 -6.09 7.54 3.37
CA LEU A 197 -7.40 7.01 2.97
C LEU A 197 -8.60 7.74 3.63
N GLY A 198 -8.39 8.50 4.70
CA GLY A 198 -9.44 9.24 5.38
C GLY A 198 -10.52 8.36 6.03
N PHE A 199 -10.15 7.16 6.51
CA PHE A 199 -11.07 6.30 7.26
C PHE A 199 -11.24 6.80 8.68
N ILE A 200 -10.18 7.31 9.27
CA ILE A 200 -10.12 7.95 10.59
C ILE A 200 -9.83 9.43 10.39
N LYS A 201 -10.64 10.29 11.00
CA LYS A 201 -10.45 11.73 10.95
C LYS A 201 -9.24 12.17 11.75
N GLY A 202 -8.50 13.11 11.19
CA GLY A 202 -7.33 13.70 11.80
C GLY A 202 -6.02 13.26 11.18
N SER A 203 -4.92 13.57 11.87
CA SER A 203 -3.55 13.37 11.42
C SER A 203 -2.83 12.37 12.33
N HIS A 204 -1.91 11.59 11.77
CA HIS A 204 -1.11 10.62 12.51
C HIS A 204 0.39 10.83 12.26
N CYS A 205 1.17 10.71 13.33
CA CYS A 205 2.63 10.75 13.30
C CYS A 205 3.18 9.40 13.83
N PRO A 206 3.51 8.44 12.96
CA PRO A 206 4.19 7.23 13.40
C PRO A 206 5.61 7.55 13.90
N HIS A 207 6.18 6.67 14.76
CA HIS A 207 7.51 6.85 15.37
C HIS A 207 7.68 8.16 16.16
N TYR A 208 6.61 8.64 16.78
CA TYR A 208 6.66 9.78 17.67
C TYR A 208 7.18 9.31 19.05
N ASP A 209 8.42 9.68 19.38
CA ASP A 209 9.12 9.35 20.64
C ASP A 209 9.25 10.58 21.53
#